data_5d384c0fb24539bf8c5c74acbe39ca88
#
_entry.id   5d384c0fb24539bf8c5c74acbe39ca88
#
_cell.length_a   1.000
_cell.length_b   1.000
_cell.length_c   1.000
_cell.angle_alpha   90.00
_cell.angle_beta   90.00
_cell.angle_gamma   90.00
#
_symmetry.space_group_name_H-M   'P 1'
#
loop_
_entity.id
_entity.type
_entity.pdbx_description
1 polymer ?
#
loop_
_entity_poly.entity_id
_entity_poly.type
_entity_poly.pdbx_seq_one_letter_code
_entity_poly.pdbx_strand_id
1 'polypeptide(L)'
;DLNGTFLELQTENLINEDDIANFNKNLNRYKKFHNIPVKFTLSESSASSFLVNNQMPGVEIEPYFHRVYPYGATSSHLIGYVSAMSKEDKDKYDKINYAGTDFVGKIGIEKQYENLLHGQSGIKQIERNVAGRIVDSQVITPSIPGQDVYLNIDIDLQIKAESLLGNSRGVIALINVKDGSVI
;
A
#
# COMPACT_ATOMS: atom_id res chain seq x y z
N ASP A 1 -26.70 -2.16 -9.67
CA ASP A 1 -26.56 -3.62 -9.58
C ASP A 1 -25.08 -4.00 -9.64
N LEU A 2 -24.57 -4.59 -8.55
CA LEU A 2 -23.14 -4.89 -8.39
C LEU A 2 -22.60 -5.79 -9.52
N ASN A 3 -23.38 -6.78 -9.94
CA ASN A 3 -22.99 -7.68 -11.01
C ASN A 3 -22.93 -6.97 -12.38
N GLY A 4 -23.84 -6.05 -12.64
CA GLY A 4 -23.81 -5.22 -13.84
C GLY A 4 -22.57 -4.33 -13.86
N THR A 5 -22.24 -3.69 -12.74
CA THR A 5 -21.02 -2.88 -12.60
C THR A 5 -19.75 -3.68 -12.84
N PHE A 6 -19.66 -4.90 -12.33
CA PHE A 6 -18.50 -5.76 -12.59
C PHE A 6 -18.39 -6.16 -14.06
N LEU A 7 -19.51 -6.46 -14.70
CA LEU A 7 -19.52 -6.79 -16.14
C LEU A 7 -19.04 -5.61 -16.99
N GLU A 8 -19.49 -4.39 -16.68
CA GLU A 8 -19.03 -3.18 -17.34
C GLU A 8 -17.52 -2.96 -17.13
N LEU A 9 -17.01 -3.07 -15.89
CA LEU A 9 -15.59 -2.93 -15.58
C LEU A 9 -14.73 -4.00 -16.28
N GLN A 10 -15.23 -5.22 -16.44
CA GLN A 10 -14.56 -6.29 -17.19
C GLN A 10 -14.56 -6.00 -18.70
N THR A 11 -15.66 -5.50 -19.24
CA THR A 11 -15.77 -5.14 -20.66
C THR A 11 -14.77 -4.04 -21.03
N GLU A 12 -14.54 -3.09 -20.14
CA GLU A 12 -13.52 -2.03 -20.27
C GLU A 12 -12.09 -2.51 -19.95
N ASN A 13 -11.88 -3.80 -19.68
CA ASN A 13 -10.58 -4.38 -19.28
C ASN A 13 -9.94 -3.73 -18.04
N LEU A 14 -10.75 -3.15 -17.17
CA LEU A 14 -10.28 -2.52 -15.94
C LEU A 14 -10.00 -3.53 -14.83
N ILE A 15 -10.81 -4.60 -14.76
CA ILE A 15 -10.71 -5.68 -13.77
C ILE A 15 -10.77 -7.05 -14.42
N ASN A 16 -10.30 -8.05 -13.69
CA ASN A 16 -10.36 -9.46 -14.08
C ASN A 16 -11.14 -10.29 -13.05
N GLU A 17 -11.29 -11.60 -13.29
CA GLU A 17 -12.00 -12.50 -12.38
C GLU A 17 -11.33 -12.62 -11.01
N ASP A 18 -10.00 -12.54 -10.95
CA ASP A 18 -9.25 -12.58 -9.70
C ASP A 18 -9.52 -11.34 -8.84
N ASP A 19 -9.66 -10.17 -9.47
CA ASP A 19 -10.02 -8.92 -8.79
C ASP A 19 -11.41 -9.05 -8.13
N ILE A 20 -12.39 -9.63 -8.84
CA ILE A 20 -13.74 -9.88 -8.32
C ILE A 20 -13.71 -10.91 -7.17
N ALA A 21 -12.93 -11.98 -7.31
CA ALA A 21 -12.76 -12.98 -6.26
C ALA A 21 -12.14 -12.37 -4.99
N ASN A 22 -11.15 -11.51 -5.15
CA ASN A 22 -10.51 -10.78 -4.04
C ASN A 22 -11.46 -9.77 -3.39
N PHE A 23 -12.24 -9.04 -4.18
CA PHE A 23 -13.28 -8.15 -3.67
C PHE A 23 -14.27 -8.92 -2.79
N ASN A 24 -14.79 -10.04 -3.26
CA ASN A 24 -15.75 -10.87 -2.51
C ASN A 24 -15.17 -11.40 -1.19
N LYS A 25 -13.89 -11.79 -1.17
CA LYS A 25 -13.20 -12.19 0.08
C LYS A 25 -13.08 -11.05 1.08
N ASN A 26 -12.93 -9.84 0.59
CA ASN A 26 -12.70 -8.65 1.42
C ASN A 26 -13.98 -7.94 1.85
N LEU A 27 -15.14 -8.24 1.24
CA LEU A 27 -16.44 -7.64 1.56
C LEU A 27 -16.72 -7.53 3.06
N ASN A 28 -16.40 -8.58 3.81
CA ASN A 28 -16.64 -8.64 5.27
C ASN A 28 -15.62 -7.85 6.11
N ARG A 29 -14.57 -7.31 5.51
CA ARG A 29 -13.54 -6.52 6.20
C ARG A 29 -13.92 -5.06 6.33
N TYR A 30 -14.76 -4.56 5.41
CA TYR A 30 -15.14 -3.17 5.32
C TYR A 30 -16.53 -2.94 5.93
N LYS A 31 -16.72 -1.77 6.53
CA LYS A 31 -18.05 -1.37 7.06
C LYS A 31 -18.94 -0.93 5.90
N LYS A 32 -20.28 -1.05 6.07
CA LYS A 32 -21.30 -0.83 5.05
C LYS A 32 -21.25 0.49 4.29
N PHE A 33 -20.56 1.50 4.70
CA PHE A 33 -20.53 2.82 4.03
C PHE A 33 -19.10 3.22 3.59
N HIS A 34 -18.16 2.28 3.63
CA HIS A 34 -16.80 2.51 3.14
C HIS A 34 -16.67 2.07 1.69
N ASN A 35 -15.87 2.79 0.94
CA ASN A 35 -15.45 2.36 -0.39
C ASN A 35 -14.64 1.07 -0.24
N ILE A 36 -14.96 0.08 -1.05
CA ILE A 36 -14.28 -1.21 -1.04
C ILE A 36 -13.40 -1.28 -2.27
N PRO A 37 -12.08 -1.43 -2.14
CA PRO A 37 -11.21 -1.50 -3.29
C PRO A 37 -11.49 -2.78 -4.10
N VAL A 38 -11.77 -2.60 -5.38
CA VAL A 38 -11.93 -3.69 -6.34
C VAL A 38 -10.58 -4.08 -6.92
N LYS A 39 -9.75 -3.06 -7.23
CA LYS A 39 -8.40 -3.22 -7.76
C LYS A 39 -7.49 -2.16 -7.17
N PHE A 40 -6.27 -2.56 -6.80
CA PHE A 40 -5.32 -1.63 -6.17
C PHE A 40 -4.42 -0.89 -7.16
N THR A 41 -4.25 -1.42 -8.37
CA THR A 41 -3.35 -0.80 -9.36
C THR A 41 -4.01 -0.73 -10.72
N LEU A 42 -4.17 0.48 -11.25
CA LEU A 42 -4.56 0.72 -12.62
C LEU A 42 -3.38 1.36 -13.37
N SER A 43 -3.24 1.06 -14.65
CA SER A 43 -2.31 1.81 -15.49
C SER A 43 -2.80 3.26 -15.63
N GLU A 44 -1.89 4.19 -15.82
CA GLU A 44 -2.23 5.61 -16.01
C GLU A 44 -3.17 5.81 -17.21
N SER A 45 -2.95 5.05 -18.28
CA SER A 45 -3.82 5.06 -19.46
C SER A 45 -5.23 4.58 -19.16
N SER A 46 -5.39 3.48 -18.40
CA SER A 46 -6.68 2.95 -18.01
C SER A 46 -7.42 3.90 -17.06
N ALA A 47 -6.72 4.48 -16.10
CA ALA A 47 -7.29 5.44 -15.17
C ALA A 47 -7.78 6.71 -15.90
N SER A 48 -6.96 7.25 -16.81
CA SER A 48 -7.32 8.42 -17.60
C SER A 48 -8.51 8.14 -18.52
N SER A 49 -8.55 6.98 -19.18
CA SER A 49 -9.66 6.57 -20.04
C SER A 49 -10.97 6.47 -19.25
N PHE A 50 -10.91 5.86 -18.05
CA PHE A 50 -12.09 5.75 -17.19
C PHE A 50 -12.62 7.12 -16.75
N LEU A 51 -11.73 8.04 -16.32
CA LEU A 51 -12.12 9.36 -15.87
C LEU A 51 -12.75 10.22 -16.97
N VAL A 52 -12.36 10.00 -18.23
CA VAL A 52 -12.89 10.75 -19.37
C VAL A 52 -14.18 10.13 -19.91
N ASN A 53 -14.25 8.82 -20.03
CA ASN A 53 -15.31 8.13 -20.77
C ASN A 53 -16.42 7.56 -19.90
N ASN A 54 -16.15 7.24 -18.63
CA ASN A 54 -17.06 6.48 -17.80
C ASN A 54 -17.29 7.12 -16.43
N GLN A 55 -18.45 7.70 -16.24
CA GLN A 55 -18.99 8.02 -14.92
C GLN A 55 -19.92 6.89 -14.47
N MET A 56 -19.37 5.76 -14.10
CA MET A 56 -20.17 4.67 -13.53
C MET A 56 -20.65 5.04 -12.12
N PRO A 57 -21.96 5.10 -11.87
CA PRO A 57 -22.47 5.42 -10.53
C PRO A 57 -21.97 4.44 -9.48
N GLY A 58 -21.29 4.95 -8.46
CA GLY A 58 -20.78 4.14 -7.34
C GLY A 58 -19.39 3.53 -7.58
N VAL A 59 -18.71 3.89 -8.65
CA VAL A 59 -17.30 3.55 -8.90
C VAL A 59 -16.48 4.82 -8.90
N GLU A 60 -15.41 4.83 -8.11
CA GLU A 60 -14.50 5.97 -7.98
C GLU A 60 -13.06 5.48 -8.16
N ILE A 61 -12.22 6.31 -8.77
CA ILE A 61 -10.76 6.11 -8.78
C ILE A 61 -10.17 7.05 -7.75
N GLU A 62 -9.48 6.48 -6.78
CA GLU A 62 -8.79 7.24 -5.74
C GLU A 62 -7.28 7.09 -5.90
N PRO A 63 -6.50 8.17 -5.77
CA PRO A 63 -5.05 8.06 -5.73
C PRO A 63 -4.64 7.28 -4.46
N TYR A 64 -3.78 6.31 -4.64
CA TYR A 64 -3.35 5.42 -3.58
C TYR A 64 -1.83 5.26 -3.58
N PHE A 65 -1.23 5.42 -2.42
CA PHE A 65 0.20 5.16 -2.25
C PHE A 65 0.44 3.69 -1.88
N HIS A 66 1.31 3.03 -2.62
CA HIS A 66 1.73 1.68 -2.30
C HIS A 66 3.26 1.58 -2.27
N ARG A 67 3.77 0.61 -1.52
CA ARG A 67 5.20 0.38 -1.43
C ARG A 67 5.71 -0.29 -2.70
N VAL A 68 6.72 0.30 -3.33
CA VAL A 68 7.41 -0.26 -4.49
C VAL A 68 8.81 -0.68 -4.08
N TYR A 69 9.21 -1.86 -4.51
CA TYR A 69 10.56 -2.41 -4.30
C TYR A 69 11.29 -2.51 -5.66
N PRO A 70 12.04 -1.48 -6.05
CA PRO A 70 12.64 -1.41 -7.40
C PRO A 70 13.58 -2.57 -7.72
N TYR A 71 14.24 -3.12 -6.70
CA TYR A 71 15.19 -4.23 -6.83
C TYR A 71 14.55 -5.61 -6.56
N GLY A 72 13.22 -5.67 -6.50
CA GLY A 72 12.48 -6.93 -6.32
C GLY A 72 12.87 -7.67 -5.03
N ALA A 73 13.36 -8.89 -5.17
CA ALA A 73 13.74 -9.75 -4.04
C ALA A 73 15.07 -9.37 -3.38
N THR A 74 15.91 -8.57 -4.05
CA THR A 74 17.20 -8.14 -3.52
C THR A 74 16.99 -7.35 -2.23
N SER A 75 17.79 -7.65 -1.21
CA SER A 75 17.71 -7.06 0.13
C SER A 75 16.41 -7.33 0.89
N SER A 76 15.55 -8.23 0.42
CA SER A 76 14.23 -8.50 1.04
C SER A 76 14.32 -8.88 2.51
N HIS A 77 15.37 -9.58 2.92
CA HIS A 77 15.62 -9.94 4.33
C HIS A 77 15.98 -8.74 5.20
N LEU A 78 16.66 -7.74 4.64
CA LEU A 78 17.07 -6.52 5.34
C LEU A 78 15.94 -5.48 5.33
N ILE A 79 15.48 -5.13 4.13
CA ILE A 79 14.43 -4.11 3.95
C ILE A 79 13.11 -4.60 4.52
N GLY A 80 12.78 -5.85 4.28
CA GLY A 80 11.49 -6.40 4.65
C GLY A 80 10.39 -6.11 3.63
N TYR A 81 9.16 -6.19 4.08
CA TYR A 81 7.99 -5.93 3.26
C TYR A 81 6.83 -5.41 4.09
N VAL A 82 5.89 -4.76 3.42
CA VAL A 82 4.60 -4.38 3.98
C VAL A 82 3.54 -5.42 3.62
N SER A 83 2.61 -5.67 4.54
CA SER A 83 1.47 -6.58 4.28
C SER A 83 0.26 -6.13 5.08
N ALA A 84 -0.90 -6.71 4.75
CA ALA A 84 -2.16 -6.36 5.38
C ALA A 84 -2.08 -6.43 6.91
N MET A 85 -2.66 -5.43 7.56
CA MET A 85 -2.70 -5.32 9.00
C MET A 85 -3.52 -6.47 9.61
N SER A 86 -2.91 -7.22 10.51
CA SER A 86 -3.58 -8.29 11.27
C SER A 86 -4.35 -7.71 12.47
N LYS A 87 -5.12 -8.55 13.16
CA LYS A 87 -5.78 -8.15 14.41
C LYS A 87 -4.77 -7.76 15.49
N GLU A 88 -3.68 -8.51 15.59
CA GLU A 88 -2.60 -8.27 16.54
C GLU A 88 -1.85 -6.95 16.27
N ASP A 89 -1.69 -6.59 15.00
CA ASP A 89 -1.10 -5.29 14.63
C ASP A 89 -2.03 -4.14 15.06
N LYS A 90 -3.35 -4.28 14.88
CA LYS A 90 -4.34 -3.26 15.29
C LYS A 90 -4.35 -2.97 16.79
N ASP A 91 -3.95 -3.95 17.61
CA ASP A 91 -3.84 -3.77 19.07
C ASP A 91 -2.51 -3.12 19.47
N LYS A 92 -1.51 -3.18 18.58
CA LYS A 92 -0.15 -2.71 18.82
C LYS A 92 0.08 -1.26 18.40
N TYR A 93 -0.57 -0.83 17.32
CA TYR A 93 -0.40 0.52 16.76
C TYR A 93 -1.50 1.49 17.25
N ASP A 94 -1.19 2.79 17.18
CA ASP A 94 -2.16 3.83 17.52
C ASP A 94 -3.41 3.74 16.65
N LYS A 95 -4.57 3.55 17.29
CA LYS A 95 -5.85 3.31 16.60
C LYS A 95 -6.33 4.50 15.78
N ILE A 96 -5.94 5.70 16.15
CA ILE A 96 -6.35 6.93 15.45
C ILE A 96 -5.46 7.11 14.22
N ASN A 97 -4.13 7.03 14.41
CA ASN A 97 -3.18 7.23 13.33
C ASN A 97 -3.25 6.14 12.26
N TYR A 98 -3.61 4.92 12.66
CA TYR A 98 -3.72 3.76 11.76
C TYR A 98 -5.16 3.42 11.36
N ALA A 99 -6.13 4.30 11.63
CA ALA A 99 -7.56 4.02 11.36
C ALA A 99 -7.88 3.75 9.87
N GLY A 100 -7.13 4.39 8.97
CA GLY A 100 -7.27 4.24 7.51
C GLY A 100 -6.13 3.45 6.86
N THR A 101 -5.28 2.79 7.66
CA THR A 101 -4.10 2.08 7.14
C THR A 101 -4.42 0.61 6.94
N ASP A 102 -4.25 0.12 5.72
CA ASP A 102 -4.47 -1.28 5.36
C ASP A 102 -3.19 -2.13 5.47
N PHE A 103 -2.02 -1.52 5.35
CA PHE A 103 -0.72 -2.20 5.28
C PHE A 103 0.26 -1.67 6.32
N VAL A 104 1.08 -2.56 6.88
CA VAL A 104 2.15 -2.23 7.84
C VAL A 104 3.39 -3.04 7.56
N GLY A 105 4.55 -2.55 7.95
CA GLY A 105 5.82 -3.27 7.88
C GLY A 105 5.81 -4.52 8.77
N LYS A 106 6.15 -5.67 8.19
CA LYS A 106 6.11 -6.97 8.89
C LYS A 106 7.46 -7.42 9.41
N ILE A 107 8.51 -7.16 8.67
CA ILE A 107 9.89 -7.54 9.03
C ILE A 107 10.87 -6.45 8.59
N GLY A 108 12.13 -6.58 8.99
CA GLY A 108 13.23 -5.75 8.53
C GLY A 108 13.10 -4.27 8.88
N ILE A 109 13.66 -3.44 8.04
CA ILE A 109 13.65 -1.97 8.14
C ILE A 109 12.22 -1.44 8.11
N GLU A 110 11.35 -1.97 7.25
CA GLU A 110 9.94 -1.58 7.17
C GLU A 110 9.25 -1.68 8.54
N LYS A 111 9.48 -2.76 9.28
CA LYS A 111 8.90 -2.94 10.62
C LYS A 111 9.59 -2.08 11.67
N GLN A 112 10.92 -2.02 11.64
CA GLN A 112 11.71 -1.33 12.67
C GLN A 112 11.47 0.18 12.66
N TYR A 113 11.29 0.74 11.46
CA TYR A 113 11.09 2.17 11.25
C TYR A 113 9.67 2.52 10.82
N GLU A 114 8.70 1.62 11.02
CA GLU A 114 7.29 1.81 10.67
C GLU A 114 6.75 3.17 11.14
N ASN A 115 7.00 3.56 12.39
CA ASN A 115 6.53 4.84 12.95
C ASN A 115 7.09 6.08 12.22
N LEU A 116 8.31 5.98 11.68
CA LEU A 116 8.91 7.06 10.89
C LEU A 116 8.38 7.06 9.45
N LEU A 117 8.28 5.87 8.87
CA LEU A 117 7.88 5.67 7.47
C LEU A 117 6.39 5.94 7.25
N HIS A 118 5.54 5.64 8.24
CA HIS A 118 4.08 5.80 8.14
C HIS A 118 3.64 7.28 8.17
N GLY A 119 4.31 8.12 8.97
CA GLY A 119 3.91 9.51 9.19
C GLY A 119 2.66 9.66 10.06
N GLN A 120 1.87 10.70 9.81
CA GLN A 120 0.66 10.98 10.56
C GLN A 120 -0.55 11.11 9.63
N SER A 121 -1.59 10.34 9.94
CA SER A 121 -2.84 10.37 9.18
C SER A 121 -3.58 11.68 9.40
N GLY A 122 -4.07 12.27 8.31
CA GLY A 122 -4.96 13.43 8.37
C GLY A 122 -6.40 13.03 8.67
N ILE A 123 -7.19 14.01 9.08
CA ILE A 123 -8.63 13.84 9.33
C ILE A 123 -9.40 14.76 8.39
N LYS A 124 -10.28 14.17 7.57
CA LYS A 124 -11.18 14.88 6.66
C LYS A 124 -12.62 14.61 7.08
N GLN A 125 -13.38 15.66 7.31
CA GLN A 125 -14.82 15.57 7.50
C GLN A 125 -15.51 15.62 6.14
N ILE A 126 -16.45 14.70 5.92
CA ILE A 126 -17.20 14.60 4.67
C ILE A 126 -18.68 14.65 5.00
N GLU A 127 -19.42 15.60 4.39
CA GLU A 127 -20.86 15.65 4.44
C GLU A 127 -21.47 14.92 3.23
N ARG A 128 -22.38 14.00 3.50
CA ARG A 128 -23.09 13.26 2.45
C ARG A 128 -24.59 13.52 2.52
N ASN A 129 -25.22 13.65 1.37
CA ASN A 129 -26.68 13.73 1.29
C ASN A 129 -27.33 12.34 1.48
N VAL A 130 -28.67 12.30 1.49
CA VAL A 130 -29.47 11.05 1.66
C VAL A 130 -29.17 10.00 0.57
N ALA A 131 -28.71 10.44 -0.62
CA ALA A 131 -28.31 9.58 -1.73
C ALA A 131 -26.83 9.14 -1.65
N GLY A 132 -26.11 9.48 -0.55
CA GLY A 132 -24.72 9.12 -0.35
C GLY A 132 -23.71 9.99 -1.09
N ARG A 133 -24.13 10.99 -1.85
CA ARG A 133 -23.23 11.90 -2.59
C ARG A 133 -22.55 12.88 -1.64
N ILE A 134 -21.27 13.11 -1.82
CA ILE A 134 -20.51 14.13 -1.09
C ILE A 134 -21.05 15.51 -1.47
N VAL A 135 -21.51 16.27 -0.48
CA VAL A 135 -22.02 17.63 -0.61
C VAL A 135 -20.95 18.64 -0.22
N ASP A 136 -20.21 18.33 0.84
CA ASP A 136 -19.11 19.15 1.33
C ASP A 136 -17.99 18.30 1.92
N SER A 137 -16.77 18.84 1.93
CA SER A 137 -15.62 18.19 2.55
C SER A 137 -14.62 19.19 3.08
N GLN A 138 -14.28 19.05 4.35
CA GLN A 138 -13.33 19.91 5.05
C GLN A 138 -12.18 19.09 5.63
N VAL A 139 -10.94 19.53 5.41
CA VAL A 139 -9.76 18.96 6.08
C VAL A 139 -9.69 19.55 7.49
N ILE A 140 -9.86 18.70 8.48
CA ILE A 140 -9.77 19.10 9.91
C ILE A 140 -8.31 19.10 10.35
N THR A 141 -7.58 18.04 10.00
CA THR A 141 -6.16 17.91 10.28
C THR A 141 -5.44 17.45 9.00
N PRO A 142 -4.43 18.17 8.51
CA PRO A 142 -3.67 17.72 7.36
C PRO A 142 -2.86 16.47 7.70
N SER A 143 -2.66 15.59 6.73
CA SER A 143 -1.73 14.47 6.87
C SER A 143 -0.27 14.97 6.82
N ILE A 144 0.60 14.31 7.58
CA ILE A 144 2.04 14.54 7.56
C ILE A 144 2.69 13.30 6.97
N PRO A 145 3.41 13.41 5.83
CA PRO A 145 4.09 12.27 5.22
C PRO A 145 5.14 11.68 6.16
N GLY A 146 5.44 10.41 5.97
CA GLY A 146 6.55 9.75 6.67
C GLY A 146 7.90 10.34 6.28
N GLN A 147 8.91 10.00 7.05
CA GLN A 147 10.28 10.44 6.84
C GLN A 147 11.04 9.41 6.00
N ASP A 148 12.00 9.90 5.21
CA ASP A 148 12.94 9.05 4.50
C ASP A 148 13.94 8.41 5.48
N VAL A 149 14.27 7.15 5.24
CA VAL A 149 15.29 6.41 5.99
C VAL A 149 16.45 6.12 5.05
N TYR A 150 17.61 6.65 5.35
CA TYR A 150 18.84 6.45 4.58
C TYR A 150 19.65 5.31 5.22
N LEU A 151 19.98 4.32 4.40
CA LEU A 151 20.80 3.17 4.82
C LEU A 151 22.22 3.32 4.29
N ASN A 152 23.19 2.77 5.01
CA ASN A 152 24.57 2.70 4.55
C ASN A 152 24.83 1.53 3.58
N ILE A 153 23.79 0.77 3.23
CA ILE A 153 23.87 -0.38 2.35
C ILE A 153 24.14 0.07 0.92
N ASP A 154 25.21 -0.48 0.35
CA ASP A 154 25.50 -0.35 -1.08
C ASP A 154 24.76 -1.42 -1.85
N ILE A 155 23.83 -1.00 -2.71
CA ILE A 155 22.95 -1.93 -3.43
C ILE A 155 23.71 -2.79 -4.44
N ASP A 156 24.77 -2.28 -5.06
CA ASP A 156 25.54 -3.02 -6.03
C ASP A 156 26.38 -4.12 -5.34
N LEU A 157 26.93 -3.81 -4.16
CA LEU A 157 27.61 -4.81 -3.32
C LEU A 157 26.63 -5.88 -2.83
N GLN A 158 25.41 -5.47 -2.45
CA GLN A 158 24.36 -6.40 -2.04
C GLN A 158 23.97 -7.37 -3.16
N ILE A 159 23.72 -6.86 -4.36
CA ILE A 159 23.41 -7.68 -5.55
C ILE A 159 24.56 -8.66 -5.82
N LYS A 160 25.80 -8.19 -5.72
CA LYS A 160 26.98 -9.02 -5.94
C LYS A 160 27.08 -10.11 -4.88
N ALA A 161 26.91 -9.78 -3.62
CA ALA A 161 26.96 -10.73 -2.51
C ALA A 161 25.87 -11.82 -2.64
N GLU A 162 24.64 -11.44 -2.98
CA GLU A 162 23.55 -12.38 -3.24
C GLU A 162 23.86 -13.30 -4.42
N SER A 163 24.42 -12.75 -5.51
CA SER A 163 24.81 -13.54 -6.69
C SER A 163 25.90 -14.58 -6.37
N LEU A 164 26.86 -14.24 -5.50
CA LEU A 164 27.92 -15.15 -5.06
C LEU A 164 27.40 -16.23 -4.12
N LEU A 165 26.44 -15.91 -3.27
CA LEU A 165 25.80 -16.88 -2.38
C LEU A 165 24.96 -17.88 -3.16
N GLY A 166 24.26 -17.41 -4.21
CA GLY A 166 23.41 -18.22 -5.08
C GLY A 166 22.38 -19.01 -4.28
N ASN A 167 22.35 -20.33 -4.47
CA ASN A 167 21.45 -21.24 -3.75
C ASN A 167 22.03 -21.78 -2.44
N SER A 168 23.22 -21.32 -2.04
CA SER A 168 23.87 -21.76 -0.79
C SER A 168 23.22 -21.08 0.41
N ARG A 169 23.16 -21.80 1.55
CA ARG A 169 22.73 -21.21 2.81
C ARG A 169 23.94 -20.56 3.49
N GLY A 170 23.84 -19.27 3.75
CA GLY A 170 24.93 -18.54 4.38
C GLY A 170 24.55 -17.08 4.66
N VAL A 171 25.48 -16.36 5.23
CA VAL A 171 25.38 -14.91 5.50
C VAL A 171 26.68 -14.27 5.03
N ILE A 172 26.54 -13.15 4.31
CA ILE A 172 27.65 -12.27 3.96
C ILE A 172 27.39 -10.95 4.69
N ALA A 173 28.32 -10.49 5.50
CA ALA A 173 28.26 -9.21 6.17
C ALA A 173 29.52 -8.41 5.85
N LEU A 174 29.35 -7.20 5.33
CA LEU A 174 30.43 -6.27 5.04
C LEU A 174 30.38 -5.11 6.02
N ILE A 175 31.51 -4.81 6.62
CA ILE A 175 31.62 -3.74 7.60
C ILE A 175 32.71 -2.77 7.16
N ASN A 176 32.41 -1.50 7.11
CA ASN A 176 33.36 -0.44 6.86
C ASN A 176 34.32 -0.31 8.05
N VAL A 177 35.59 -0.55 7.84
CA VAL A 177 36.59 -0.52 8.93
C VAL A 177 36.88 0.85 9.49
N LYS A 178 36.46 1.93 8.80
CA LYS A 178 36.70 3.30 9.25
C LYS A 178 35.71 3.78 10.31
N ASP A 179 34.45 3.38 10.18
CA ASP A 179 33.34 3.88 11.01
C ASP A 179 32.47 2.76 11.61
N GLY A 180 32.70 1.51 11.23
CA GLY A 180 31.93 0.36 11.71
C GLY A 180 30.55 0.22 11.09
N SER A 181 30.21 1.00 10.06
CA SER A 181 28.91 0.88 9.38
C SER A 181 28.82 -0.44 8.61
N VAL A 182 27.62 -1.01 8.59
CA VAL A 182 27.28 -2.14 7.72
C VAL A 182 26.96 -1.61 6.33
N ILE A 183 27.61 -2.23 5.33
CA ILE A 183 27.52 -1.80 3.94
C ILE A 183 26.61 -2.76 3.16
#